data_25544763a133fd12815ae908db898d34
#
_entry.id   25544763a133fd12815ae908db898d34
#
_cell.length_a   1.000
_cell.length_b   1.000
_cell.length_c   1.000
_cell.angle_alpha   90.00
_cell.angle_beta   90.00
_cell.angle_gamma   90.00
#
_symmetry.space_group_name_H-M   'P 1'
#
loop_
_entity.id
_entity.type
_entity.pdbx_description
1 polymer ?
#
loop_
_entity_poly.entity_id
_entity_poly.type
_entity_poly.pdbx_seq_one_letter_code
_entity_poly.pdbx_strand_id
1 'polypeptide(L)'
;SDVSTGGAAWECLCTWYMNLIFWGTDIIATRQNKKFVPQSIYDAFSVTISNHKTNTESDIVIFSIPNIGNISNLNLSTINELISSDPSSVDTAIVQCKTNWNDNSQIPMLWDLIYNSTSFRIPNVYVGTNGLQPSSFHRFTYSFLTVPSNKRATYKPKSTPVLRVANLTGGNYWGKPTQQGVSNSLSNFFGRNFGTHFVGGVPHHILS
;
A
#
# COMPACT_ATOMS: atom_id res chain seq x y z
N SER A 1 -4.04 -26.14 -2.88
CA SER A 1 -2.79 -25.54 -3.44
C SER A 1 -3.06 -24.44 -4.48
N ASP A 2 -4.16 -24.53 -5.21
CA ASP A 2 -4.44 -23.61 -6.33
C ASP A 2 -4.81 -22.18 -5.90
N VAL A 3 -5.42 -22.02 -4.75
CA VAL A 3 -5.86 -20.71 -4.23
C VAL A 3 -4.66 -19.83 -3.85
N SER A 4 -3.62 -20.39 -3.28
CA SER A 4 -2.40 -19.66 -2.90
C SER A 4 -1.60 -19.19 -4.12
N THR A 5 -1.57 -20.01 -5.17
CA THR A 5 -0.87 -19.69 -6.43
C THR A 5 -1.55 -18.54 -7.17
N GLY A 6 -2.89 -18.53 -7.19
CA GLY A 6 -3.66 -17.44 -7.81
C GLY A 6 -3.48 -16.08 -7.09
N GLY A 7 -3.39 -16.09 -5.76
CA GLY A 7 -3.11 -14.89 -4.97
C GLY A 7 -1.74 -14.29 -5.28
N ALA A 8 -0.70 -15.12 -5.26
CA ALA A 8 0.66 -14.66 -5.57
C ALA A 8 0.81 -14.13 -7.00
N ALA A 9 0.15 -14.78 -7.98
CA ALA A 9 0.14 -14.29 -9.36
C ALA A 9 -0.56 -12.92 -9.48
N TRP A 10 -1.65 -12.73 -8.77
CA TRP A 10 -2.38 -11.47 -8.71
C TRP A 10 -1.52 -10.35 -8.12
N GLU A 11 -0.85 -10.59 -6.99
CA GLU A 11 0.07 -9.64 -6.37
C GLU A 11 1.22 -9.24 -7.32
N CYS A 12 1.82 -10.23 -7.99
CA CYS A 12 2.87 -9.97 -8.98
C CYS A 12 2.38 -9.10 -10.13
N LEU A 13 1.19 -9.40 -10.67
CA LEU A 13 0.58 -8.63 -11.76
C LEU A 13 0.30 -7.19 -11.31
N CYS A 14 -0.27 -7.00 -10.13
CA CYS A 14 -0.52 -5.68 -9.57
C CYS A 14 0.78 -4.89 -9.36
N THR A 15 1.80 -5.51 -8.78
CA THR A 15 3.10 -4.87 -8.55
C THR A 15 3.75 -4.43 -9.87
N TRP A 16 3.74 -5.30 -10.87
CA TRP A 16 4.27 -5.01 -12.20
C TRP A 16 3.53 -3.84 -12.85
N TYR A 17 2.20 -3.88 -12.84
CA TYR A 17 1.37 -2.82 -13.43
C TYR A 17 1.54 -1.48 -12.71
N MET A 18 1.67 -1.48 -11.39
CA MET A 18 1.98 -0.28 -10.61
C MET A 18 3.30 0.35 -11.05
N ASN A 19 4.36 -0.44 -11.19
CA ASN A 19 5.66 0.08 -11.64
C ASN A 19 5.63 0.58 -13.08
N LEU A 20 4.78 0.06 -13.95
CA LEU A 20 4.55 0.64 -15.28
C LEU A 20 3.94 2.05 -15.18
N ILE A 21 2.99 2.24 -14.26
CA ILE A 21 2.37 3.54 -14.02
C ILE A 21 3.38 4.53 -13.44
N PHE A 22 4.23 4.05 -12.53
CA PHE A 22 5.26 4.86 -11.87
C PHE A 22 6.51 5.12 -12.73
N TRP A 23 6.54 4.58 -13.94
CA TRP A 23 7.68 4.79 -14.84
C TRP A 23 7.98 6.28 -15.06
N GLY A 24 9.22 6.67 -14.80
CA GLY A 24 9.65 8.08 -14.90
C GLY A 24 9.35 8.93 -13.67
N THR A 25 8.84 8.33 -12.60
CA THR A 25 8.69 8.98 -11.29
C THR A 25 9.75 8.46 -10.30
N ASP A 26 9.75 9.01 -9.10
CA ASP A 26 10.57 8.59 -7.96
C ASP A 26 9.89 7.53 -7.10
N ILE A 27 8.78 6.93 -7.57
CA ILE A 27 7.99 5.95 -6.82
C ILE A 27 8.31 4.53 -7.26
N ILE A 28 8.41 3.64 -6.29
CA ILE A 28 8.59 2.20 -6.50
C ILE A 28 7.49 1.43 -5.77
N ALA A 29 6.92 0.43 -6.45
CA ALA A 29 6.10 -0.60 -5.84
C ALA A 29 6.86 -1.91 -5.76
N THR A 30 6.84 -2.57 -4.61
CA THR A 30 7.47 -3.87 -4.41
C THR A 30 6.59 -4.79 -3.60
N ARG A 31 6.71 -6.10 -3.82
CA ARG A 31 6.09 -7.08 -2.93
C ARG A 31 6.75 -7.02 -1.56
N GLN A 32 5.98 -7.27 -0.52
CA GLN A 32 6.51 -7.30 0.85
C GLN A 32 7.47 -8.48 1.04
N ASN A 33 8.73 -8.22 0.74
CA ASN A 33 9.83 -9.16 0.99
C ASN A 33 11.03 -8.36 1.48
N LYS A 34 11.67 -8.82 2.57
CA LYS A 34 12.88 -8.21 3.12
C LYS A 34 14.00 -7.97 2.11
N LYS A 35 14.01 -8.73 1.00
CA LYS A 35 15.01 -8.58 -0.06
C LYS A 35 14.75 -7.38 -0.96
N PHE A 36 13.55 -6.80 -0.94
CA PHE A 36 13.14 -5.75 -1.88
C PHE A 36 12.67 -4.47 -1.19
N VAL A 37 12.31 -4.56 0.09
CA VAL A 37 11.85 -3.41 0.87
C VAL A 37 13.04 -2.82 1.62
N PRO A 38 13.31 -1.50 1.53
CA PRO A 38 14.32 -0.83 2.33
C PRO A 38 14.14 -1.11 3.83
N GLN A 39 15.23 -1.32 4.56
CA GLN A 39 15.18 -1.71 5.97
C GLN A 39 14.44 -0.68 6.83
N SER A 40 14.60 0.60 6.55
CA SER A 40 13.89 1.70 7.24
C SER A 40 12.37 1.60 7.10
N ILE A 41 11.88 1.28 5.91
CA ILE A 41 10.44 1.07 5.66
C ILE A 41 9.97 -0.22 6.35
N TYR A 42 10.77 -1.28 6.25
CA TYR A 42 10.46 -2.55 6.90
C TYR A 42 10.37 -2.39 8.43
N ASP A 43 11.26 -1.61 9.02
CA ASP A 43 11.26 -1.32 10.45
C ASP A 43 10.06 -0.46 10.87
N ALA A 44 9.73 0.54 10.08
CA ALA A 44 8.58 1.41 10.35
C ALA A 44 7.24 0.66 10.31
N PHE A 45 7.12 -0.34 9.43
CA PHE A 45 5.88 -1.11 9.26
C PHE A 45 5.86 -2.41 10.07
N SER A 46 6.90 -2.67 10.85
CA SER A 46 6.89 -3.81 11.75
C SER A 46 5.90 -3.60 12.90
N VAL A 47 5.28 -4.68 13.35
CA VAL A 47 4.38 -4.68 14.50
C VAL A 47 4.87 -5.72 15.49
N THR A 48 5.05 -5.30 16.74
CA THR A 48 5.42 -6.20 17.83
C THR A 48 4.17 -6.49 18.65
N ILE A 49 3.84 -7.76 18.79
CA ILE A 49 2.71 -8.24 19.58
C ILE A 49 3.26 -9.16 20.67
N SER A 50 3.06 -8.81 21.92
CA SER A 50 3.55 -9.58 23.09
C SER A 50 5.01 -10.01 22.97
N ASN A 51 5.89 -9.07 22.61
CA ASN A 51 7.34 -9.28 22.40
C ASN A 51 7.70 -10.08 21.13
N HIS A 52 6.76 -10.46 20.30
CA HIS A 52 7.01 -11.09 19.00
C HIS A 52 6.90 -10.06 17.89
N LYS A 53 8.03 -9.78 17.22
CA LYS A 53 8.05 -8.93 16.04
C LYS A 53 7.41 -9.69 14.87
N THR A 54 6.36 -9.11 14.32
CA THR A 54 5.69 -9.59 13.12
C THR A 54 5.65 -8.47 12.09
N ASN A 55 5.35 -8.81 10.88
CA ASN A 55 4.96 -7.85 9.87
C ASN A 55 3.49 -8.06 9.56
N THR A 56 2.87 -7.01 9.06
CA THR A 56 1.53 -7.15 8.51
C THR A 56 1.54 -8.10 7.33
N GLU A 57 0.39 -8.69 7.07
CA GLU A 57 0.11 -9.44 5.84
C GLU A 57 -0.06 -8.48 4.65
N SER A 58 0.78 -7.44 4.56
CA SER A 58 0.77 -6.55 3.41
C SER A 58 1.32 -7.27 2.18
N ASP A 59 0.65 -7.11 1.06
CA ASP A 59 1.03 -7.80 -0.17
C ASP A 59 2.00 -6.94 -1.00
N ILE A 60 1.76 -5.62 -1.04
CA ILE A 60 2.58 -4.65 -1.79
C ILE A 60 2.90 -3.46 -0.88
N VAL A 61 4.15 -3.01 -0.96
CA VAL A 61 4.64 -1.76 -0.36
C VAL A 61 4.99 -0.80 -1.47
N ILE A 62 4.54 0.44 -1.36
CA ILE A 62 4.87 1.53 -2.29
C ILE A 62 5.60 2.62 -1.50
N PHE A 63 6.64 3.18 -2.08
CA PHE A 63 7.38 4.28 -1.46
C PHE A 63 8.02 5.18 -2.51
N SER A 64 8.17 6.47 -2.18
CA SER A 64 8.95 7.41 -2.96
C SER A 64 10.41 7.40 -2.52
N ILE A 65 11.34 7.75 -3.43
CA ILE A 65 12.77 7.85 -3.15
C ILE A 65 13.15 9.33 -3.18
N PRO A 66 13.53 9.92 -2.04
CA PRO A 66 13.91 11.31 -2.01
C PRO A 66 15.22 11.55 -2.79
N ASN A 67 15.31 12.69 -3.49
CA ASN A 67 16.54 13.17 -4.14
C ASN A 67 17.17 12.19 -5.16
N ILE A 68 16.35 11.41 -5.86
CA ILE A 68 16.79 10.39 -6.83
C ILE A 68 17.60 10.97 -8.02
N GLY A 69 17.42 12.25 -8.34
CA GLY A 69 17.90 12.86 -9.60
C GLY A 69 19.42 12.90 -9.79
N ASN A 70 20.23 12.59 -8.76
CA ASN A 70 21.70 12.69 -8.80
C ASN A 70 22.44 11.36 -8.56
N ILE A 71 21.73 10.24 -8.63
CA ILE A 71 22.30 8.96 -8.22
C ILE A 71 22.66 8.13 -9.45
N SER A 72 23.95 7.91 -9.66
CA SER A 72 24.48 7.09 -10.75
C SER A 72 24.32 5.58 -10.53
N ASN A 73 24.12 5.16 -9.30
CA ASN A 73 24.02 3.74 -8.96
C ASN A 73 22.95 3.51 -7.87
N LEU A 74 21.73 3.21 -8.31
CA LEU A 74 20.61 2.98 -7.44
C LEU A 74 20.52 1.50 -7.05
N ASN A 75 20.87 1.19 -5.81
CA ASN A 75 20.70 -0.12 -5.21
C ASN A 75 19.94 -0.02 -3.89
N LEU A 76 19.55 -1.16 -3.32
CA LEU A 76 18.72 -1.18 -2.12
C LEU A 76 19.37 -0.50 -0.90
N SER A 77 20.70 -0.61 -0.76
CA SER A 77 21.43 0.07 0.32
C SER A 77 21.36 1.58 0.16
N THR A 78 21.65 2.09 -1.03
CA THR A 78 21.58 3.52 -1.33
C THR A 78 20.16 4.08 -1.13
N ILE A 79 19.14 3.35 -1.58
CA ILE A 79 17.74 3.71 -1.35
C ILE A 79 17.45 3.77 0.15
N ASN A 80 17.90 2.78 0.92
CA ASN A 80 17.70 2.76 2.36
C ASN A 80 18.40 3.94 3.06
N GLU A 81 19.58 4.30 2.66
CA GLU A 81 20.33 5.44 3.19
C GLU A 81 19.58 6.77 2.94
N LEU A 82 19.06 6.96 1.73
CA LEU A 82 18.27 8.14 1.39
C LEU A 82 17.00 8.25 2.22
N ILE A 83 16.24 7.16 2.32
CA ILE A 83 15.01 7.12 3.11
C ILE A 83 15.31 7.31 4.60
N SER A 84 16.37 6.70 5.12
CA SER A 84 16.75 6.83 6.53
C SER A 84 17.22 8.23 6.89
N SER A 85 17.85 8.92 5.96
CA SER A 85 18.37 10.29 6.19
C SER A 85 17.25 11.32 6.29
N ASP A 86 16.16 11.15 5.55
CA ASP A 86 15.01 12.05 5.57
C ASP A 86 13.69 11.28 5.34
N PRO A 87 13.23 10.50 6.32
CA PRO A 87 11.95 9.81 6.21
C PRO A 87 10.76 10.78 6.03
N SER A 88 10.87 12.00 6.55
CA SER A 88 9.80 12.99 6.49
C SER A 88 9.51 13.54 5.08
N SER A 89 10.36 13.27 4.12
CA SER A 89 10.13 13.60 2.70
C SER A 89 9.56 12.44 1.87
N VAL A 90 9.36 11.27 2.49
CA VAL A 90 8.97 10.04 1.80
C VAL A 90 7.47 9.78 1.91
N ASP A 91 6.82 9.58 0.78
CA ASP A 91 5.45 9.08 0.73
C ASP A 91 5.46 7.54 0.69
N THR A 92 4.61 6.92 1.51
CA THR A 92 4.55 5.47 1.64
C THR A 92 3.12 4.96 1.59
N ALA A 93 2.94 3.74 1.10
CA ALA A 93 1.67 3.04 1.18
C ALA A 93 1.86 1.53 1.35
N ILE A 94 0.91 0.93 2.05
CA ILE A 94 0.67 -0.51 2.03
C ILE A 94 -0.57 -0.78 1.19
N VAL A 95 -0.48 -1.74 0.28
CA VAL A 95 -1.62 -2.20 -0.50
C VAL A 95 -1.86 -3.67 -0.22
N GLN A 96 -3.04 -4.00 0.24
CA GLN A 96 -3.47 -5.36 0.42
C GLN A 96 -4.30 -5.82 -0.78
N CYS A 97 -3.86 -6.88 -1.43
CA CYS A 97 -4.51 -7.47 -2.60
C CYS A 97 -5.42 -8.62 -2.19
N LYS A 98 -6.66 -8.60 -2.61
CA LYS A 98 -7.60 -9.70 -2.38
C LYS A 98 -8.35 -10.01 -3.68
N THR A 99 -8.61 -11.29 -3.90
CA THR A 99 -9.40 -11.75 -5.04
C THR A 99 -10.90 -11.86 -4.73
N ASN A 100 -11.28 -11.57 -3.50
CA ASN A 100 -12.65 -11.62 -3.04
C ASN A 100 -12.97 -10.47 -2.08
N TRP A 101 -14.21 -9.97 -2.15
CA TRP A 101 -14.71 -8.90 -1.31
C TRP A 101 -15.11 -9.28 0.11
N ASN A 102 -15.59 -10.47 0.31
CA ASN A 102 -16.29 -10.92 1.51
C ASN A 102 -15.63 -10.44 2.82
N ASP A 103 -15.56 -11.27 3.80
CA ASP A 103 -15.04 -10.97 5.16
C ASP A 103 -13.58 -10.49 5.18
N ASN A 104 -12.86 -10.72 4.08
CA ASN A 104 -11.47 -10.28 3.91
C ASN A 104 -11.26 -8.76 3.98
N SER A 105 -12.31 -7.96 3.83
CA SER A 105 -12.22 -6.49 3.99
C SER A 105 -12.10 -6.05 5.46
N GLN A 106 -12.25 -6.94 6.41
CA GLN A 106 -12.11 -6.63 7.84
C GLN A 106 -10.64 -6.51 8.26
N ILE A 107 -9.78 -7.36 7.71
CA ILE A 107 -8.34 -7.39 8.06
C ILE A 107 -7.64 -6.10 7.63
N PRO A 108 -7.78 -5.60 6.39
CA PRO A 108 -7.24 -4.30 6.00
C PRO A 108 -7.68 -3.16 6.91
N MET A 109 -8.95 -3.14 7.30
CA MET A 109 -9.48 -2.11 8.19
C MET A 109 -8.84 -2.16 9.59
N LEU A 110 -8.61 -3.35 10.13
CA LEU A 110 -7.93 -3.52 11.41
C LEU A 110 -6.49 -3.01 11.33
N TRP A 111 -5.76 -3.35 10.28
CA TRP A 111 -4.40 -2.89 10.10
C TRP A 111 -4.30 -1.39 9.86
N ASP A 112 -5.20 -0.82 9.06
CA ASP A 112 -5.30 0.63 8.89
C ASP A 112 -5.51 1.34 10.24
N LEU A 113 -6.39 0.81 11.06
CA LEU A 113 -6.64 1.33 12.40
C LEU A 113 -5.39 1.24 13.29
N ILE A 114 -4.68 0.12 13.29
CA ILE A 114 -3.46 -0.08 14.08
C ILE A 114 -2.36 0.91 13.66
N TYR A 115 -2.20 1.15 12.37
CA TYR A 115 -1.16 2.04 11.86
C TYR A 115 -1.47 3.52 12.02
N ASN A 116 -2.72 3.92 11.87
CA ASN A 116 -3.10 5.33 11.74
C ASN A 116 -3.77 5.91 13.00
N SER A 117 -4.26 5.09 13.92
CA SER A 117 -4.92 5.61 15.12
C SER A 117 -3.92 5.93 16.23
N THR A 118 -3.72 7.21 16.50
CA THR A 118 -2.91 7.68 17.64
C THR A 118 -3.57 7.45 18.99
N SER A 119 -4.89 7.27 19.02
CA SER A 119 -5.70 7.06 20.21
C SER A 119 -5.97 5.59 20.52
N PHE A 120 -5.75 4.70 19.56
CA PHE A 120 -6.00 3.27 19.72
C PHE A 120 -4.77 2.58 20.30
N ARG A 121 -4.72 2.49 21.61
CA ARG A 121 -3.65 1.79 22.31
C ARG A 121 -4.11 0.43 22.77
N ILE A 122 -3.58 -0.60 22.12
CA ILE A 122 -3.74 -1.98 22.59
C ILE A 122 -2.52 -2.29 23.48
N PRO A 123 -2.70 -2.76 24.71
CA PRO A 123 -1.59 -3.23 25.53
C PRO A 123 -0.78 -4.30 24.78
N ASN A 124 0.54 -4.21 24.87
CA ASN A 124 1.47 -5.15 24.23
C ASN A 124 1.46 -5.15 22.68
N VAL A 125 0.92 -4.11 22.03
CA VAL A 125 1.06 -3.91 20.58
C VAL A 125 1.83 -2.62 20.33
N TYR A 126 2.94 -2.75 19.61
CA TYR A 126 3.83 -1.63 19.27
C TYR A 126 4.07 -1.61 17.77
N VAL A 127 3.93 -0.44 17.16
CA VAL A 127 4.16 -0.22 15.73
C VAL A 127 5.52 0.44 15.54
N GLY A 128 6.30 -0.10 14.62
CA GLY A 128 7.62 0.39 14.30
C GLY A 128 8.73 -0.14 15.22
N THR A 129 9.95 -0.01 14.75
CA THR A 129 11.18 -0.33 15.50
C THR A 129 12.29 0.64 15.10
N ASN A 130 13.39 0.63 15.85
CA ASN A 130 14.57 1.47 15.58
C ASN A 130 14.25 2.97 15.44
N GLY A 131 13.24 3.45 16.18
CA GLY A 131 12.82 4.85 16.14
C GLY A 131 11.98 5.24 14.92
N LEU A 132 11.66 4.30 14.06
CA LEU A 132 10.81 4.52 12.87
C LEU A 132 9.42 3.92 13.05
N GLN A 133 8.42 4.64 12.59
CA GLN A 133 7.01 4.25 12.56
C GLN A 133 6.31 4.90 11.35
N PRO A 134 5.10 4.50 10.96
CA PRO A 134 4.42 5.09 9.81
C PRO A 134 4.31 6.61 9.85
N SER A 135 4.13 7.19 11.04
CA SER A 135 4.09 8.65 11.23
C SER A 135 5.45 9.36 11.09
N SER A 136 6.54 8.64 10.92
CA SER A 136 7.86 9.22 10.60
C SER A 136 7.94 9.65 9.13
N PHE A 137 7.07 9.14 8.27
CA PHE A 137 7.01 9.50 6.86
C PHE A 137 6.14 10.73 6.61
N HIS A 138 6.37 11.40 5.50
CA HIS A 138 5.54 12.52 5.06
C HIS A 138 4.07 12.10 4.92
N ARG A 139 3.86 10.92 4.32
CA ARG A 139 2.54 10.31 4.17
C ARG A 139 2.64 8.80 4.34
N PHE A 140 1.65 8.27 5.02
CA PHE A 140 1.39 6.83 5.05
C PHE A 140 -0.08 6.57 4.73
N THR A 141 -0.33 5.62 3.82
CA THR A 141 -1.69 5.17 3.50
C THR A 141 -1.79 3.65 3.53
N TYR A 142 -2.91 3.15 4.03
CA TYR A 142 -3.25 1.74 3.94
C TYR A 142 -4.39 1.57 2.94
N SER A 143 -4.22 0.69 1.98
CA SER A 143 -5.12 0.55 0.83
C SER A 143 -5.50 -0.89 0.58
N PHE A 144 -6.63 -1.07 -0.07
CA PHE A 144 -7.16 -2.37 -0.43
C PHE A 144 -7.44 -2.44 -1.92
N LEU A 145 -6.95 -3.51 -2.55
CA LEU A 145 -7.11 -3.74 -3.97
C LEU A 145 -7.76 -5.11 -4.20
N THR A 146 -8.88 -5.14 -4.91
CA THR A 146 -9.56 -6.41 -5.19
C THR A 146 -10.21 -6.46 -6.56
N VAL A 147 -10.27 -7.67 -7.11
CA VAL A 147 -11.15 -8.02 -8.22
C VAL A 147 -12.15 -9.03 -7.68
N PRO A 148 -13.41 -8.64 -7.49
CA PRO A 148 -14.40 -9.55 -6.94
C PRO A 148 -14.63 -10.73 -7.89
N SER A 149 -14.30 -11.91 -7.44
CA SER A 149 -14.55 -13.16 -8.17
C SER A 149 -15.99 -13.64 -8.02
N ASN A 150 -16.74 -13.11 -7.06
CA ASN A 150 -18.12 -13.49 -6.81
C ASN A 150 -19.05 -13.07 -7.95
N LYS A 151 -19.57 -14.05 -8.67
CA LYS A 151 -20.51 -13.84 -9.77
C LYS A 151 -21.89 -13.33 -9.31
N ARG A 152 -22.27 -13.54 -8.05
CA ARG A 152 -23.61 -13.25 -7.50
C ARG A 152 -23.69 -12.06 -6.56
N ALA A 153 -22.58 -11.51 -6.11
CA ALA A 153 -22.60 -10.40 -5.17
C ALA A 153 -22.73 -9.06 -5.90
N THR A 154 -23.89 -8.47 -5.81
CA THR A 154 -24.12 -7.09 -6.21
C THR A 154 -23.82 -6.19 -5.01
N TYR A 155 -22.62 -5.68 -4.93
CA TYR A 155 -22.28 -4.69 -3.90
C TYR A 155 -22.83 -3.32 -4.31
N LYS A 156 -23.48 -2.66 -3.38
CA LYS A 156 -23.98 -1.29 -3.53
C LYS A 156 -23.05 -0.34 -2.76
N PRO A 157 -23.03 0.97 -3.05
CA PRO A 157 -22.22 1.94 -2.32
C PRO A 157 -22.42 1.90 -0.80
N LYS A 158 -23.62 1.52 -0.35
CA LYS A 158 -23.95 1.38 1.09
C LYS A 158 -23.71 -0.03 1.65
N SER A 159 -23.18 -0.96 0.87
CA SER A 159 -22.85 -2.29 1.37
C SER A 159 -21.71 -2.20 2.38
N THR A 160 -21.81 -2.94 3.48
CA THR A 160 -20.81 -2.91 4.57
C THR A 160 -19.37 -3.10 4.10
N PRO A 161 -19.03 -4.07 3.21
CA PRO A 161 -17.67 -4.20 2.70
C PRO A 161 -17.19 -2.96 1.94
N VAL A 162 -18.07 -2.33 1.14
CA VAL A 162 -17.75 -1.11 0.38
C VAL A 162 -17.47 0.05 1.34
N LEU A 163 -18.32 0.22 2.36
CA LEU A 163 -18.13 1.27 3.38
C LEU A 163 -16.83 1.07 4.14
N ARG A 164 -16.46 -0.16 4.47
CA ARG A 164 -15.19 -0.48 5.14
C ARG A 164 -13.99 -0.05 4.30
N VAL A 165 -13.98 -0.43 3.03
CA VAL A 165 -12.89 -0.06 2.12
C VAL A 165 -12.86 1.45 1.87
N ALA A 166 -14.02 2.08 1.70
CA ALA A 166 -14.10 3.53 1.46
C ALA A 166 -13.60 4.38 2.64
N ASN A 167 -13.55 3.82 3.85
CA ASN A 167 -13.08 4.51 5.05
C ASN A 167 -11.64 4.15 5.47
N LEU A 168 -10.94 3.31 4.72
CA LEU A 168 -9.49 3.17 4.89
C LEU A 168 -8.78 4.46 4.46
N THR A 169 -7.63 4.78 5.01
CA THR A 169 -6.86 5.97 4.66
C THR A 169 -6.54 6.09 3.18
N GLY A 170 -6.09 5.01 2.58
CA GLY A 170 -5.91 4.90 1.13
C GLY A 170 -7.20 4.61 0.38
N GLY A 171 -8.12 3.95 1.02
CA GLY A 171 -9.52 3.76 0.71
C GLY A 171 -9.83 3.27 -0.70
N ASN A 172 -9.11 2.33 -1.27
CA ASN A 172 -9.28 2.10 -2.69
C ASN A 172 -9.54 0.65 -3.07
N TYR A 173 -10.33 0.57 -4.10
CA TYR A 173 -10.75 -0.66 -4.73
C TYR A 173 -10.61 -0.53 -6.25
N TRP A 174 -10.04 -1.52 -6.86
CA TRP A 174 -10.00 -1.65 -8.31
C TRP A 174 -10.68 -2.95 -8.72
N GLY A 175 -11.68 -2.88 -9.56
CA GLY A 175 -12.44 -4.05 -9.95
C GLY A 175 -13.58 -3.72 -10.90
N LYS A 176 -14.68 -4.46 -10.83
CA LYS A 176 -15.81 -4.23 -11.71
C LYS A 176 -16.38 -2.83 -11.55
N PRO A 177 -16.67 -2.13 -12.65
CA PRO A 177 -17.20 -0.75 -12.64
C PRO A 177 -18.58 -0.59 -11.97
N THR A 178 -19.19 -1.68 -11.52
CA THR A 178 -20.48 -1.69 -10.82
C THR A 178 -20.40 -1.17 -9.37
N GLN A 179 -19.22 -0.83 -8.89
CA GLN A 179 -18.97 -0.42 -7.52
C GLN A 179 -18.73 1.10 -7.44
N GLN A 180 -19.75 1.89 -7.72
CA GLN A 180 -19.67 3.34 -7.59
C GLN A 180 -19.41 3.76 -6.13
N GLY A 181 -18.56 4.76 -5.92
CA GLY A 181 -18.22 5.33 -4.61
C GLY A 181 -16.97 4.77 -3.94
N VAL A 182 -16.40 3.71 -4.49
CA VAL A 182 -15.07 3.23 -4.18
C VAL A 182 -14.23 3.50 -5.41
N SER A 183 -12.97 3.77 -5.33
CA SER A 183 -12.16 4.23 -6.46
C SER A 183 -12.53 3.58 -7.80
N ASN A 184 -12.69 4.40 -8.83
CA ASN A 184 -13.11 3.92 -10.15
C ASN A 184 -11.96 3.35 -10.97
N SER A 185 -10.71 3.62 -10.58
CA SER A 185 -9.53 3.17 -11.31
C SER A 185 -8.27 3.24 -10.45
N LEU A 186 -7.23 2.53 -10.87
CA LEU A 186 -5.89 2.68 -10.30
C LEU A 186 -5.34 4.09 -10.47
N SER A 187 -5.63 4.75 -11.58
CA SER A 187 -5.25 6.15 -11.80
C SER A 187 -5.80 7.06 -10.71
N ASN A 188 -7.06 6.88 -10.34
CA ASN A 188 -7.68 7.65 -9.27
C ASN A 188 -7.01 7.35 -7.91
N PHE A 189 -6.68 6.10 -7.64
CA PHE A 189 -5.93 5.69 -6.46
C PHE A 189 -4.56 6.36 -6.39
N PHE A 190 -3.79 6.30 -7.46
CA PHE A 190 -2.45 6.89 -7.48
C PHE A 190 -2.47 8.41 -7.45
N GLY A 191 -3.38 9.05 -8.16
CA GLY A 191 -3.57 10.50 -8.11
C GLY A 191 -3.92 10.99 -6.71
N ARG A 192 -4.71 10.23 -5.96
CA ARG A 192 -5.09 10.56 -4.59
C ARG A 192 -3.94 10.39 -3.59
N ASN A 193 -3.16 9.33 -3.72
CA ASN A 193 -2.14 8.97 -2.73
C ASN A 193 -0.74 9.48 -3.10
N PHE A 194 -0.44 9.63 -4.39
CA PHE A 194 0.89 9.97 -4.90
C PHE A 194 0.85 11.09 -5.96
N GLY A 195 -0.23 11.86 -6.06
CA GLY A 195 -0.43 12.84 -7.12
C GLY A 195 0.65 13.91 -7.21
N THR A 196 1.33 14.21 -6.10
CA THR A 196 2.45 15.17 -6.06
C THR A 196 3.70 14.69 -6.82
N HIS A 197 3.82 13.39 -7.05
CA HIS A 197 4.94 12.79 -7.78
C HIS A 197 4.68 12.66 -9.29
N PHE A 198 3.51 13.08 -9.78
CA PHE A 198 3.14 13.00 -11.17
C PHE A 198 3.21 14.39 -11.83
N VAL A 199 3.80 14.49 -13.00
CA VAL A 199 3.80 15.72 -13.79
C VAL A 199 2.37 15.98 -14.30
N GLY A 200 1.80 17.13 -13.94
CA GLY A 200 0.43 17.49 -14.32
C GLY A 200 -0.67 16.76 -13.57
N GLY A 201 -0.35 16.05 -12.45
CA GLY A 201 -1.34 15.37 -11.62
C GLY A 201 -1.92 14.07 -12.22
N VAL A 202 -1.39 13.64 -13.36
CA VAL A 202 -1.79 12.41 -14.03
C VAL A 202 -0.56 11.51 -14.18
N PRO A 203 -0.65 10.22 -13.86
CA PRO A 203 0.40 9.28 -14.21
C PRO A 203 0.62 9.34 -15.72
N HIS A 204 1.85 9.68 -16.16
CA HIS A 204 2.16 9.66 -17.56
C HIS A 204 1.95 8.24 -18.11
N HIS A 205 1.11 8.15 -19.15
CA HIS A 205 0.93 6.96 -19.98
C HIS A 205 0.30 5.74 -19.32
N ILE A 206 -0.90 5.89 -18.84
CA ILE A 206 -1.79 4.76 -18.90
C ILE A 206 -2.48 4.84 -20.26
N LEU A 207 -1.86 4.15 -21.22
CA LEU A 207 -2.44 3.66 -22.45
C LEU A 207 -3.68 4.43 -22.94
N SER A 208 -3.45 5.42 -23.76
CA SER A 208 -4.39 5.77 -24.82
C SER A 208 -4.58 4.57 -25.75
#